data_4152bfd4fa179dd87d8d128b8f30e84a
#
_entry.id   4152bfd4fa179dd87d8d128b8f30e84a
#
_cell.length_a   1.000
_cell.length_b   1.000
_cell.length_c   1.000
_cell.angle_alpha   90.00
_cell.angle_beta   90.00
_cell.angle_gamma   90.00
#
_symmetry.space_group_name_H-M   'P 1'
#
loop_
_entity.id
_entity.type
_entity.pdbx_description
1 polymer ?
#
loop_
_entity_poly.entity_id
_entity_poly.type
_entity_poly.pdbx_seq_one_letter_code
_entity_poly.pdbx_strand_id
1 'polypeptide(L)'
;MNIIVGGGKYGCTAVEYLRKKRKGFVLVDKDPHCLAVQKYKLETTFDIDAEGEFFIQGGIATVLQLIARLKPEYVFPTAPIHIAAELAQSKFKLTTWDEAINYILANLPPSVILWAGSGNLIVSYNRDKECIEKCEAPEVCPSTRKRKPCTMDKLMKFACPEGFILISHQLAPGIGALKSNELLEFFDWAEKKEKFVVATACACHGFFTALKKVPRDKAKR
;
A
#
# COMPACT_ATOMS: atom_id res chain seq x y z
N MET A 1 -10.76 -1.80 15.10
CA MET A 1 -9.92 -2.89 14.54
C MET A 1 -9.08 -2.36 13.38
N ASN A 2 -7.83 -2.84 13.24
CA ASN A 2 -6.90 -2.49 12.16
C ASN A 2 -6.35 -3.76 11.52
N ILE A 3 -5.78 -3.66 10.30
CA ILE A 3 -5.11 -4.78 9.63
C ILE A 3 -3.66 -4.39 9.36
N ILE A 4 -2.72 -5.26 9.73
CA ILE A 4 -1.30 -5.14 9.39
C ILE A 4 -0.99 -6.20 8.34
N VAL A 5 -0.45 -5.81 7.19
CA VAL A 5 -0.12 -6.70 6.07
C VAL A 5 1.39 -6.86 5.98
N GLY A 6 1.92 -7.97 6.52
CA GLY A 6 3.33 -8.26 6.62
C GLY A 6 3.87 -8.15 8.05
N GLY A 7 4.50 -9.22 8.54
CA GLY A 7 5.00 -9.36 9.92
C GLY A 7 6.51 -9.12 10.07
N GLY A 8 7.16 -8.45 9.11
CA GLY A 8 8.58 -8.11 9.16
C GLY A 8 8.90 -6.90 10.06
N LYS A 9 10.05 -6.24 9.85
CA LYS A 9 10.51 -5.06 10.63
C LYS A 9 9.43 -3.97 10.72
N TYR A 10 8.83 -3.60 9.59
CA TYR A 10 7.79 -2.55 9.57
C TYR A 10 6.46 -3.02 10.16
N GLY A 11 6.14 -4.33 10.07
CA GLY A 11 5.02 -4.93 10.79
C GLY A 11 5.18 -4.80 12.30
N CYS A 12 6.38 -5.07 12.83
CA CYS A 12 6.70 -4.84 14.24
C CYS A 12 6.47 -3.38 14.65
N THR A 13 6.90 -2.42 13.82
CA THR A 13 6.68 -0.99 14.08
C THR A 13 5.19 -0.64 14.13
N ALA A 14 4.38 -1.21 13.25
CA ALA A 14 2.92 -1.04 13.26
C ALA A 14 2.27 -1.64 14.51
N VAL A 15 2.70 -2.84 14.93
CA VAL A 15 2.25 -3.48 16.20
C VAL A 15 2.55 -2.57 17.39
N GLU A 16 3.78 -2.09 17.52
CA GLU A 16 4.16 -1.19 18.63
C GLU A 16 3.33 0.09 18.67
N TYR A 17 3.08 0.67 17.49
CA TYR A 17 2.24 1.85 17.36
C TYR A 17 0.81 1.58 17.84
N LEU A 18 0.17 0.50 17.38
CA LEU A 18 -1.21 0.16 17.72
C LEU A 18 -1.36 -0.19 19.20
N ARG A 19 -0.40 -0.94 19.78
CA ARG A 19 -0.34 -1.21 21.23
C ARG A 19 -0.26 0.08 22.05
N LYS A 20 0.62 1.02 21.65
CA LYS A 20 0.71 2.34 22.30
C LYS A 20 -0.60 3.13 22.22
N LYS A 21 -1.36 2.95 21.14
CA LYS A 21 -2.68 3.59 20.96
C LYS A 21 -3.83 2.78 21.57
N ARG A 22 -3.56 1.60 22.15
CA ARG A 22 -4.57 0.66 22.68
C ARG A 22 -5.63 0.32 21.64
N LYS A 23 -5.19 0.01 20.40
CA LYS A 23 -6.05 -0.32 19.28
C LYS A 23 -5.85 -1.78 18.88
N GLY A 24 -6.94 -2.54 18.77
CA GLY A 24 -6.94 -3.91 18.27
C GLY A 24 -6.49 -4.01 16.81
N PHE A 25 -5.87 -5.14 16.46
CA PHE A 25 -5.41 -5.41 15.10
C PHE A 25 -5.37 -6.92 14.76
N VAL A 26 -5.43 -7.18 13.47
CA VAL A 26 -5.11 -8.48 12.88
C VAL A 26 -3.86 -8.32 12.04
N LEU A 27 -2.79 -9.07 12.36
CA LEU A 27 -1.60 -9.17 11.54
C LEU A 27 -1.76 -10.35 10.57
N VAL A 28 -1.53 -10.12 9.28
CA VAL A 28 -1.58 -11.15 8.24
C VAL A 28 -0.19 -11.29 7.61
N ASP A 29 0.35 -12.50 7.64
CA ASP A 29 1.60 -12.87 6.95
C ASP A 29 1.51 -14.31 6.44
N LYS A 30 2.24 -14.63 5.38
CA LYS A 30 2.36 -16.00 4.84
C LYS A 30 3.19 -16.89 5.74
N ASP A 31 4.19 -16.30 6.42
CA ASP A 31 5.08 -16.99 7.35
C ASP A 31 4.49 -16.96 8.77
N PRO A 32 4.07 -18.13 9.32
CA PRO A 32 3.56 -18.22 10.69
C PRO A 32 4.63 -17.92 11.74
N HIS A 33 5.90 -17.89 11.36
CA HIS A 33 7.04 -17.58 12.22
C HIS A 33 7.65 -16.20 11.90
N CYS A 34 6.89 -15.30 11.26
CA CYS A 34 7.38 -13.97 10.96
C CYS A 34 7.82 -13.21 12.23
N LEU A 35 8.68 -12.22 12.06
CA LEU A 35 9.30 -11.49 13.17
C LEU A 35 8.30 -10.97 14.20
N ALA A 36 7.17 -10.45 13.76
CA ALA A 36 6.14 -9.88 14.64
C ALA A 36 5.48 -10.98 15.51
N VAL A 37 5.18 -12.16 14.94
CA VAL A 37 4.61 -13.29 15.70
C VAL A 37 5.58 -13.74 16.78
N GLN A 38 6.86 -13.95 16.43
CA GLN A 38 7.87 -14.38 17.39
C GLN A 38 8.09 -13.36 18.51
N LYS A 39 8.22 -12.08 18.15
CA LYS A 39 8.52 -10.99 19.09
C LYS A 39 7.37 -10.70 20.06
N TYR A 40 6.14 -10.72 19.57
CA TYR A 40 4.97 -10.30 20.34
C TYR A 40 4.09 -11.46 20.82
N LYS A 41 4.42 -12.70 20.44
CA LYS A 41 3.68 -13.92 20.78
C LYS A 41 2.20 -13.81 20.42
N LEU A 42 1.93 -13.33 19.20
CA LEU A 42 0.56 -13.15 18.72
C LEU A 42 -0.12 -14.52 18.57
N GLU A 43 -1.34 -14.61 19.07
CA GLU A 43 -2.12 -15.85 19.01
C GLU A 43 -2.80 -15.98 17.63
N THR A 44 -2.75 -17.20 17.09
CA THR A 44 -3.51 -17.53 15.88
C THR A 44 -4.95 -17.82 16.28
N THR A 45 -5.90 -17.05 15.71
CA THR A 45 -7.31 -17.29 15.93
C THR A 45 -8.11 -16.99 14.67
N PHE A 46 -9.27 -17.64 14.54
CA PHE A 46 -10.28 -17.31 13.54
C PHE A 46 -11.45 -16.54 14.16
N ASP A 47 -11.53 -16.51 15.48
CA ASP A 47 -12.49 -15.71 16.22
C ASP A 47 -11.87 -14.36 16.59
N ILE A 48 -12.27 -13.32 15.85
CA ILE A 48 -11.67 -11.99 15.94
C ILE A 48 -12.70 -11.07 16.59
N ASP A 49 -12.39 -10.60 17.78
CA ASP A 49 -13.11 -9.52 18.41
C ASP A 49 -12.51 -8.13 18.07
N ALA A 50 -13.21 -7.07 18.44
CA ALA A 50 -12.83 -5.71 18.03
C ALA A 50 -11.59 -5.15 18.75
N GLU A 51 -11.15 -5.73 19.86
CA GLU A 51 -10.12 -5.18 20.75
C GLU A 51 -8.85 -6.02 20.82
N GLY A 52 -8.87 -7.25 20.35
CA GLY A 52 -7.78 -8.20 20.43
C GLY A 52 -6.61 -7.92 19.49
N GLU A 53 -5.54 -8.67 19.72
CA GLU A 53 -4.32 -8.66 18.91
C GLU A 53 -4.12 -10.06 18.31
N PHE A 54 -4.40 -10.22 17.04
CA PHE A 54 -4.48 -11.53 16.40
C PHE A 54 -3.48 -11.67 15.27
N PHE A 55 -3.08 -12.92 15.04
CA PHE A 55 -2.35 -13.32 13.84
C PHE A 55 -3.21 -14.26 12.99
N ILE A 56 -3.18 -14.05 11.67
CA ILE A 56 -3.76 -14.97 10.69
C ILE A 56 -2.70 -15.29 9.65
N GLN A 57 -2.37 -16.56 9.52
CA GLN A 57 -1.54 -17.01 8.41
C GLN A 57 -2.32 -16.88 7.10
N GLY A 58 -1.80 -16.06 6.16
CA GLY A 58 -2.49 -15.85 4.90
C GLY A 58 -1.78 -14.85 3.98
N GLY A 59 -2.39 -14.66 2.83
CA GLY A 59 -1.92 -13.72 1.80
C GLY A 59 -2.95 -12.66 1.48
N ILE A 60 -2.83 -12.06 0.30
CA ILE A 60 -3.69 -10.97 -0.17
C ILE A 60 -5.18 -11.33 -0.20
N ALA A 61 -5.53 -12.56 -0.58
CA ALA A 61 -6.93 -13.01 -0.55
C ALA A 61 -7.51 -12.99 0.87
N THR A 62 -6.73 -13.39 1.87
CA THR A 62 -7.10 -13.30 3.29
C THR A 62 -7.31 -11.85 3.72
N VAL A 63 -6.39 -10.94 3.35
CA VAL A 63 -6.53 -9.51 3.64
C VAL A 63 -7.81 -8.95 3.04
N LEU A 64 -8.13 -9.30 1.78
CA LEU A 64 -9.34 -8.84 1.10
C LEU A 64 -10.62 -9.30 1.84
N GLN A 65 -10.67 -10.57 2.29
CA GLN A 65 -11.79 -11.11 3.08
C GLN A 65 -11.92 -10.38 4.42
N LEU A 66 -10.80 -10.11 5.10
CA LEU A 66 -10.79 -9.40 6.38
C LEU A 66 -11.25 -7.95 6.23
N ILE A 67 -10.84 -7.24 5.17
CA ILE A 67 -11.32 -5.87 4.90
C ILE A 67 -12.85 -5.87 4.76
N ALA A 68 -13.40 -6.80 3.98
CA ALA A 68 -14.86 -6.91 3.79
C ALA A 68 -15.61 -7.25 5.08
N ARG A 69 -15.07 -8.17 5.90
CA ARG A 69 -15.68 -8.65 7.15
C ARG A 69 -15.58 -7.62 8.28
N LEU A 70 -14.38 -7.10 8.52
CA LEU A 70 -14.06 -6.32 9.73
C LEU A 70 -14.25 -4.81 9.53
N LYS A 71 -14.25 -4.34 8.28
CA LYS A 71 -14.28 -2.91 7.94
C LYS A 71 -13.28 -2.11 8.81
N PRO A 72 -11.97 -2.45 8.74
CA PRO A 72 -10.97 -1.88 9.63
C PRO A 72 -10.90 -0.37 9.48
N GLU A 73 -10.40 0.32 10.51
CA GLU A 73 -10.13 1.77 10.44
C GLU A 73 -8.99 2.03 9.45
N TYR A 74 -7.89 1.28 9.61
CA TYR A 74 -6.69 1.39 8.78
C TYR A 74 -6.17 0.02 8.34
N VAL A 75 -5.53 0.01 7.16
CA VAL A 75 -4.71 -1.09 6.64
C VAL A 75 -3.26 -0.60 6.55
N PHE A 76 -2.35 -1.24 7.27
CA PHE A 76 -0.92 -0.93 7.32
C PHE A 76 -0.18 -1.76 6.27
N PRO A 77 0.30 -1.16 5.16
CA PRO A 77 0.99 -1.86 4.09
C PRO A 77 2.48 -2.04 4.43
N THR A 78 2.81 -3.02 5.26
CA THR A 78 4.17 -3.26 5.75
C THR A 78 4.92 -4.36 5.00
N ALA A 79 4.27 -5.05 4.07
CA ALA A 79 4.90 -5.96 3.12
C ALA A 79 5.54 -5.19 1.94
N PRO A 80 6.63 -5.69 1.32
CA PRO A 80 7.33 -5.03 0.22
C PRO A 80 6.62 -5.19 -1.14
N ILE A 81 5.33 -4.92 -1.18
CA ILE A 81 4.45 -5.02 -2.36
C ILE A 81 3.51 -3.82 -2.41
N HIS A 82 2.95 -3.54 -3.58
CA HIS A 82 1.92 -2.50 -3.72
C HIS A 82 0.54 -3.05 -3.31
N ILE A 83 0.23 -3.03 -2.02
CA ILE A 83 -0.95 -3.68 -1.42
C ILE A 83 -2.26 -3.33 -2.15
N ALA A 84 -2.49 -2.06 -2.50
CA ALA A 84 -3.72 -1.65 -3.18
C ALA A 84 -3.87 -2.34 -4.55
N ALA A 85 -2.79 -2.46 -5.31
CA ALA A 85 -2.78 -3.15 -6.59
C ALA A 85 -2.98 -4.66 -6.44
N GLU A 86 -2.29 -5.28 -5.49
CA GLU A 86 -2.42 -6.71 -5.20
C GLU A 86 -3.85 -7.09 -4.77
N LEU A 87 -4.47 -6.26 -3.93
CA LEU A 87 -5.87 -6.43 -3.54
C LEU A 87 -6.82 -6.33 -4.75
N ALA A 88 -6.59 -5.34 -5.64
CA ALA A 88 -7.38 -5.18 -6.86
C ALA A 88 -7.19 -6.36 -7.82
N GLN A 89 -5.95 -6.84 -8.02
CA GLN A 89 -5.66 -8.01 -8.85
C GLN A 89 -6.35 -9.27 -8.31
N SER A 90 -6.32 -9.47 -7.00
CA SER A 90 -7.01 -10.58 -6.34
C SER A 90 -8.54 -10.51 -6.50
N LYS A 91 -9.10 -9.29 -6.40
CA LYS A 91 -10.56 -9.07 -6.48
C LYS A 91 -11.09 -9.18 -7.91
N PHE A 92 -10.38 -8.62 -8.89
CA PHE A 92 -10.92 -8.39 -10.25
C PHE A 92 -10.25 -9.22 -11.36
N LYS A 93 -9.30 -10.11 -11.03
CA LYS A 93 -8.53 -10.91 -12.00
C LYS A 93 -7.87 -10.05 -13.07
N LEU A 94 -7.01 -9.14 -12.63
CA LEU A 94 -6.31 -8.18 -13.48
C LEU A 94 -4.89 -8.67 -13.80
N THR A 95 -4.34 -8.13 -14.89
CA THR A 95 -2.93 -8.24 -15.25
C THR A 95 -2.31 -6.85 -15.40
N THR A 96 -0.99 -6.75 -15.45
CA THR A 96 -0.27 -5.49 -15.63
C THR A 96 -0.50 -4.87 -17.01
N TRP A 97 -0.35 -3.54 -17.09
CA TRP A 97 -0.53 -2.74 -18.30
C TRP A 97 0.66 -1.79 -18.49
N ASP A 98 1.70 -2.28 -19.16
CA ASP A 98 3.01 -1.60 -19.27
C ASP A 98 2.94 -0.27 -20.04
N GLU A 99 2.11 -0.17 -21.07
CA GLU A 99 2.03 1.04 -21.90
C GLU A 99 1.61 2.29 -21.10
N ALA A 100 0.78 2.12 -20.05
CA ALA A 100 0.39 3.23 -19.20
C ALA A 100 1.57 3.78 -18.37
N ILE A 101 2.49 2.92 -17.97
CA ILE A 101 3.69 3.33 -17.22
C ILE A 101 4.59 4.21 -18.08
N ASN A 102 4.74 3.92 -19.37
CA ASN A 102 5.51 4.75 -20.30
C ASN A 102 4.93 6.17 -20.42
N TYR A 103 3.59 6.28 -20.45
CA TYR A 103 2.92 7.57 -20.45
C TYR A 103 3.18 8.36 -19.15
N ILE A 104 3.07 7.70 -17.99
CA ILE A 104 3.33 8.34 -16.70
C ILE A 104 4.77 8.80 -16.57
N LEU A 105 5.73 7.97 -17.03
CA LEU A 105 7.16 8.30 -17.05
C LEU A 105 7.45 9.58 -17.84
N ALA A 106 6.77 9.78 -18.97
CA ALA A 106 6.94 10.98 -19.79
C ALA A 106 6.48 12.28 -19.09
N ASN A 107 5.62 12.15 -18.07
CA ASN A 107 5.08 13.29 -17.30
C ASN A 107 5.76 13.51 -15.95
N LEU A 108 6.81 12.74 -15.63
CA LEU A 108 7.53 12.85 -14.37
C LEU A 108 8.96 13.33 -14.56
N PRO A 109 9.50 14.17 -13.66
CA PRO A 109 10.91 14.48 -13.65
C PRO A 109 11.76 13.21 -13.45
N PRO A 110 12.78 12.95 -14.27
CA PRO A 110 13.65 11.77 -14.11
C PRO A 110 14.28 11.65 -12.72
N SER A 111 14.49 12.77 -12.04
CA SER A 111 15.09 12.83 -10.71
C SER A 111 14.26 12.19 -9.60
N VAL A 112 12.97 11.95 -9.81
CA VAL A 112 12.12 11.29 -8.82
C VAL A 112 11.87 9.81 -9.13
N ILE A 113 12.29 9.32 -10.30
CA ILE A 113 12.07 7.93 -10.71
C ILE A 113 13.11 7.03 -10.05
N LEU A 114 12.66 6.08 -9.23
CA LEU A 114 13.52 5.04 -8.64
C LEU A 114 13.61 3.80 -9.51
N TRP A 115 12.46 3.33 -9.97
CA TRP A 115 12.37 2.10 -10.74
C TRP A 115 11.06 2.06 -11.52
N ALA A 116 11.10 1.46 -12.72
CA ALA A 116 9.94 1.22 -13.54
C ALA A 116 10.06 -0.14 -14.26
N GLY A 117 8.97 -0.88 -14.34
CA GLY A 117 8.89 -2.14 -15.08
C GLY A 117 7.64 -2.94 -14.75
N SER A 118 7.24 -3.82 -15.69
CA SER A 118 6.14 -4.76 -15.50
C SER A 118 4.85 -4.12 -14.95
N GLY A 119 4.45 -2.98 -15.52
CA GLY A 119 3.25 -2.25 -15.11
C GLY A 119 3.38 -1.48 -13.80
N ASN A 120 4.58 -1.33 -13.27
CA ASN A 120 4.86 -0.67 -11.98
C ASN A 120 5.85 0.47 -12.12
N LEU A 121 5.73 1.47 -11.24
CA LEU A 121 6.64 2.61 -11.17
C LEU A 121 6.77 3.08 -9.73
N ILE A 122 7.99 3.17 -9.23
CA ILE A 122 8.32 3.67 -7.89
C ILE A 122 8.96 5.04 -8.01
N VAL A 123 8.47 6.00 -7.25
CA VAL A 123 8.94 7.38 -7.25
C VAL A 123 9.30 7.86 -5.85
N SER A 124 10.31 8.72 -5.75
CA SER A 124 10.77 9.29 -4.48
C SER A 124 11.52 10.60 -4.68
N TYR A 125 11.33 11.56 -3.78
CA TYR A 125 12.22 12.73 -3.66
C TYR A 125 13.57 12.38 -3.02
N ASN A 126 13.68 11.23 -2.37
CA ASN A 126 14.92 10.72 -1.82
C ASN A 126 15.39 9.50 -2.63
N ARG A 127 15.99 9.77 -3.80
CA ARG A 127 16.42 8.74 -4.73
C ARG A 127 17.70 8.02 -4.29
N ASP A 128 18.69 8.79 -3.81
CA ASP A 128 20.06 8.33 -3.70
C ASP A 128 20.52 8.10 -2.26
N LYS A 129 19.63 8.24 -1.29
CA LYS A 129 19.92 8.08 0.14
C LYS A 129 18.81 7.34 0.85
N GLU A 130 19.14 6.66 1.92
CA GLU A 130 18.15 6.06 2.81
C GLU A 130 17.43 7.14 3.62
N CYS A 131 16.14 6.92 3.85
CA CYS A 131 15.35 7.76 4.74
C CYS A 131 15.77 7.52 6.19
N ILE A 132 15.81 8.58 6.99
CA ILE A 132 15.98 8.42 8.42
C ILE A 132 14.79 7.68 9.02
N GLU A 133 15.05 6.87 10.04
CA GLU A 133 13.98 6.24 10.81
C GLU A 133 13.10 7.31 11.47
N LYS A 134 11.82 7.05 11.60
CA LYS A 134 10.83 7.97 12.21
C LYS A 134 10.81 9.36 11.57
N CYS A 135 10.94 9.44 10.24
CA CYS A 135 10.84 10.69 9.51
C CYS A 135 9.41 11.25 9.55
N GLU A 136 9.27 12.52 9.84
CA GLU A 136 8.00 13.26 9.81
C GLU A 136 7.64 13.81 8.42
N ALA A 137 8.41 13.45 7.41
CA ALA A 137 8.27 13.90 6.02
C ALA A 137 8.21 15.45 5.85
N PRO A 138 9.09 16.23 6.49
CA PRO A 138 9.07 17.68 6.43
C PRO A 138 9.29 18.18 4.99
N GLU A 139 9.01 19.47 4.75
CA GLU A 139 9.17 20.10 3.44
C GLU A 139 10.61 20.02 2.91
N VAL A 140 11.59 20.19 3.79
CA VAL A 140 13.01 19.96 3.49
C VAL A 140 13.39 18.56 3.95
N CYS A 141 13.76 17.69 3.01
CA CYS A 141 14.13 16.31 3.33
C CYS A 141 15.39 16.27 4.21
N PRO A 142 15.33 15.64 5.40
CA PRO A 142 16.49 15.61 6.30
C PRO A 142 17.68 14.80 5.76
N SER A 143 17.41 13.78 4.91
CA SER A 143 18.47 12.96 4.29
C SER A 143 19.16 13.66 3.14
N THR A 144 18.41 14.34 2.26
CA THR A 144 18.96 14.98 1.06
C THR A 144 19.22 16.47 1.22
N ARG A 145 18.63 17.11 2.24
CA ARG A 145 18.59 18.57 2.49
C ARG A 145 17.95 19.37 1.35
N LYS A 146 17.22 18.70 0.46
CA LYS A 146 16.52 19.35 -0.64
C LYS A 146 15.07 19.65 -0.24
N ARG A 147 14.58 20.81 -0.64
CA ARG A 147 13.18 21.20 -0.51
C ARG A 147 12.35 20.48 -1.54
N LYS A 148 11.22 19.91 -1.15
CA LYS A 148 10.25 19.31 -2.06
C LYS A 148 9.43 20.43 -2.73
N PRO A 149 9.25 20.40 -4.07
CA PRO A 149 8.45 21.43 -4.76
C PRO A 149 6.96 21.32 -4.41
N CYS A 150 6.49 20.11 -4.14
CA CYS A 150 5.15 19.78 -3.66
C CYS A 150 5.18 18.42 -2.96
N THR A 151 4.05 17.95 -2.41
CA THR A 151 3.93 16.58 -1.92
C THR A 151 3.90 15.61 -3.10
N MET A 152 4.38 14.37 -2.88
CA MET A 152 4.46 13.38 -3.95
C MET A 152 3.09 13.02 -4.54
N ASP A 153 2.04 12.95 -3.73
CA ASP A 153 0.67 12.72 -4.20
C ASP A 153 0.22 13.77 -5.23
N LYS A 154 0.56 15.06 -5.02
CA LYS A 154 0.27 16.13 -5.98
C LYS A 154 1.04 15.95 -7.29
N LEU A 155 2.33 15.64 -7.21
CA LEU A 155 3.14 15.36 -8.39
C LEU A 155 2.60 14.14 -9.16
N MET A 156 2.24 13.09 -8.45
CA MET A 156 1.67 11.88 -9.03
C MET A 156 0.30 12.14 -9.67
N LYS A 157 -0.54 12.97 -9.05
CA LYS A 157 -1.83 13.39 -9.62
C LYS A 157 -1.66 14.20 -10.89
N PHE A 158 -0.63 15.05 -10.95
CA PHE A 158 -0.28 15.78 -12.16
C PHE A 158 0.18 14.82 -13.27
N ALA A 159 1.04 13.83 -12.95
CA ALA A 159 1.56 12.89 -13.93
C ALA A 159 0.51 11.89 -14.45
N CYS A 160 -0.49 11.58 -13.64
CA CYS A 160 -1.58 10.65 -13.96
C CYS A 160 -2.92 11.17 -13.43
N PRO A 161 -3.53 12.17 -14.09
CA PRO A 161 -4.77 12.81 -13.60
C PRO A 161 -5.96 11.84 -13.50
N GLU A 162 -6.01 10.82 -14.35
CA GLU A 162 -7.08 9.83 -14.39
C GLU A 162 -6.85 8.63 -13.45
N GLY A 163 -5.66 8.53 -12.84
CA GLY A 163 -5.35 7.49 -11.88
C GLY A 163 -6.04 7.69 -10.54
N PHE A 164 -6.30 6.59 -9.85
CA PHE A 164 -6.78 6.62 -8.47
C PHE A 164 -5.58 6.64 -7.53
N ILE A 165 -5.43 7.69 -6.73
CA ILE A 165 -4.31 7.85 -5.81
C ILE A 165 -4.82 7.72 -4.38
N LEU A 166 -4.42 6.62 -3.73
CA LEU A 166 -4.62 6.40 -2.30
C LEU A 166 -3.54 7.11 -1.50
N ILE A 167 -3.95 7.78 -0.45
CA ILE A 167 -3.01 8.46 0.43
C ILE A 167 -2.55 7.50 1.53
N SER A 168 -1.25 7.32 1.65
CA SER A 168 -0.65 6.71 2.84
C SER A 168 -0.61 7.76 3.95
N HIS A 169 -1.65 7.75 4.80
CA HIS A 169 -1.80 8.69 5.90
C HIS A 169 -0.69 8.47 6.94
N GLN A 170 0.10 9.50 7.20
CA GLN A 170 1.14 9.43 8.22
C GLN A 170 0.51 9.54 9.61
N LEU A 171 0.41 8.41 10.33
CA LEU A 171 -0.20 8.32 11.66
C LEU A 171 0.79 8.63 12.79
N ALA A 172 2.08 8.44 12.50
CA ALA A 172 3.21 8.82 13.35
C ALA A 172 4.48 8.89 12.47
N PRO A 173 5.60 9.45 12.99
CA PRO A 173 6.87 9.47 12.26
C PRO A 173 7.28 8.08 11.79
N GLY A 174 7.42 7.90 10.47
CA GLY A 174 7.76 6.62 9.83
C GLY A 174 6.63 5.58 9.78
N ILE A 175 5.40 5.92 10.15
CA ILE A 175 4.25 5.01 10.14
C ILE A 175 3.16 5.57 9.24
N GLY A 176 2.93 4.91 8.13
CA GLY A 176 1.86 5.21 7.18
C GLY A 176 0.82 4.10 7.11
N ALA A 177 -0.44 4.46 6.85
CA ALA A 177 -1.52 3.51 6.66
C ALA A 177 -2.56 4.03 5.66
N LEU A 178 -3.28 3.11 5.04
CA LEU A 178 -4.40 3.39 4.15
C LEU A 178 -5.69 3.35 4.93
N LYS A 179 -6.59 4.30 4.71
CA LYS A 179 -7.94 4.22 5.27
C LYS A 179 -8.77 3.18 4.53
N SER A 180 -9.51 2.38 5.28
CA SER A 180 -10.32 1.31 4.72
C SER A 180 -11.43 1.84 3.79
N ASN A 181 -12.07 2.96 4.15
CA ASN A 181 -13.10 3.56 3.30
C ASN A 181 -12.52 4.02 1.95
N GLU A 182 -11.30 4.61 1.91
CA GLU A 182 -10.65 5.00 0.67
C GLU A 182 -10.30 3.78 -0.21
N LEU A 183 -9.93 2.64 0.40
CA LEU A 183 -9.74 1.38 -0.33
C LEU A 183 -11.05 0.84 -0.91
N LEU A 184 -12.16 0.94 -0.19
CA LEU A 184 -13.48 0.52 -0.69
C LEU A 184 -13.94 1.42 -1.84
N GLU A 185 -13.79 2.74 -1.72
CA GLU A 185 -14.04 3.70 -2.81
C GLU A 185 -13.20 3.39 -4.05
N PHE A 186 -11.93 3.04 -3.85
CA PHE A 186 -11.07 2.59 -4.94
C PHE A 186 -11.60 1.32 -5.61
N PHE A 187 -12.06 0.33 -4.87
CA PHE A 187 -12.62 -0.89 -5.46
C PHE A 187 -13.89 -0.62 -6.26
N ASP A 188 -14.80 0.21 -5.75
CA ASP A 188 -16.03 0.59 -6.45
C ASP A 188 -15.75 1.37 -7.74
N TRP A 189 -14.70 2.18 -7.73
CA TRP A 189 -14.22 2.89 -8.91
C TRP A 189 -13.56 1.93 -9.92
N ALA A 190 -12.69 1.03 -9.45
CA ALA A 190 -11.92 0.10 -10.29
C ALA A 190 -12.81 -0.94 -10.98
N GLU A 191 -13.89 -1.40 -10.33
CA GLU A 191 -14.84 -2.37 -10.87
C GLU A 191 -15.43 -1.91 -12.21
N LYS A 192 -15.65 -0.61 -12.36
CA LYS A 192 -16.25 0.04 -13.54
C LYS A 192 -15.25 0.26 -14.69
N LYS A 193 -13.98 -0.12 -14.51
CA LYS A 193 -12.92 0.15 -15.49
C LYS A 193 -12.41 -1.14 -16.13
N GLU A 194 -12.13 -1.08 -17.42
CA GLU A 194 -11.44 -2.17 -18.14
C GLU A 194 -9.93 -2.11 -17.94
N LYS A 195 -9.40 -0.89 -17.79
CA LYS A 195 -7.99 -0.61 -17.49
C LYS A 195 -7.88 0.65 -16.64
N PHE A 196 -6.93 0.68 -15.72
CA PHE A 196 -6.73 1.82 -14.82
C PHE A 196 -5.33 1.83 -14.23
N VAL A 197 -4.98 2.95 -13.64
CA VAL A 197 -3.79 3.10 -12.81
C VAL A 197 -4.24 3.33 -11.37
N VAL A 198 -3.70 2.53 -10.46
CA VAL A 198 -3.80 2.78 -9.02
C VAL A 198 -2.44 3.20 -8.50
N ALA A 199 -2.43 4.12 -7.55
CA ALA A 199 -1.21 4.55 -6.89
C ALA A 199 -1.42 4.68 -5.39
N THR A 200 -0.33 4.52 -4.65
CA THR A 200 -0.27 4.85 -3.23
C THR A 200 0.83 5.89 -3.03
N ALA A 201 0.52 6.97 -2.34
CA ALA A 201 1.46 8.07 -2.13
C ALA A 201 1.48 8.55 -0.68
N CYS A 202 2.67 8.90 -0.20
CA CYS A 202 2.84 9.78 0.95
C CYS A 202 3.45 11.12 0.50
N ALA A 203 3.85 11.98 1.41
CA ALA A 203 4.44 13.27 1.06
C ALA A 203 5.77 13.17 0.28
N CYS A 204 6.49 12.03 0.34
CA CYS A 204 7.84 11.88 -0.20
C CYS A 204 8.00 10.79 -1.25
N HIS A 205 7.17 9.74 -1.20
CA HIS A 205 7.30 8.53 -2.00
C HIS A 205 5.96 8.17 -2.62
N GLY A 206 6.00 7.43 -3.71
CA GLY A 206 4.81 6.87 -4.31
C GLY A 206 5.09 5.61 -5.10
N PHE A 207 4.04 4.82 -5.28
CA PHE A 207 4.05 3.61 -6.07
C PHE A 207 2.84 3.63 -7.00
N PHE A 208 3.06 3.54 -8.31
CA PHE A 208 2.02 3.32 -9.32
C PHE A 208 2.00 1.87 -9.76
N THR A 209 0.81 1.34 -9.99
CA THR A 209 0.61 0.09 -10.72
C THR A 209 -0.50 0.30 -11.74
N ALA A 210 -0.20 0.00 -13.00
CA ALA A 210 -1.15 0.04 -14.10
C ALA A 210 -1.70 -1.38 -14.36
N LEU A 211 -3.01 -1.50 -14.38
CA LEU A 211 -3.75 -2.75 -14.42
C LEU A 211 -4.79 -2.74 -15.54
N LYS A 212 -5.04 -3.92 -16.14
CA LYS A 212 -6.12 -4.15 -17.11
C LYS A 212 -6.79 -5.49 -16.84
N LYS A 213 -8.08 -5.60 -17.15
CA LYS A 213 -8.80 -6.87 -17.09
C LYS A 213 -8.19 -7.87 -18.05
N VAL A 214 -8.06 -9.12 -17.61
CA VAL A 214 -7.67 -10.22 -18.51
C VAL A 214 -8.79 -10.38 -19.52
N PRO A 215 -8.48 -10.37 -20.86
CA PRO A 215 -9.49 -10.62 -21.87
C PRO A 215 -10.19 -11.95 -21.57
N ARG A 216 -11.51 -11.96 -21.56
CA ARG A 216 -12.24 -13.24 -21.54
C ARG A 216 -11.92 -13.92 -22.86
N ASP A 217 -11.22 -15.06 -22.83
CA ASP A 217 -11.09 -15.90 -24.01
C ASP A 217 -12.50 -16.08 -24.61
N LYS A 218 -12.64 -15.70 -25.87
CA LYS A 218 -13.85 -16.06 -26.60
C LYS A 218 -13.86 -17.59 -26.56
N ALA A 219 -14.70 -18.15 -25.72
CA ALA A 219 -14.91 -19.59 -25.64
C ALA A 219 -15.02 -20.07 -27.09
N LYS A 220 -14.11 -20.95 -27.50
CA LYS A 220 -14.17 -21.59 -28.81
C LYS A 220 -15.58 -22.18 -28.95
N ARG A 221 -16.36 -21.58 -29.84
CA ARG A 221 -17.59 -22.19 -30.34
C ARG A 221 -17.28 -23.38 -31.18
#